data_ef586d4732ca65f7578a51b6d845c89c
#
_entry.id   ef586d4732ca65f7578a51b6d845c89c
#
_cell.length_a   1.000
_cell.length_b   1.000
_cell.length_c   1.000
_cell.angle_alpha   90.00
_cell.angle_beta   90.00
_cell.angle_gamma   90.00
#
_symmetry.space_group_name_H-M   'P 1'
#
loop_
_entity.id
_entity.type
_entity.pdbx_description
1 polymer ?
#
loop_
_entity_poly.entity_id
_entity_poly.type
_entity_poly.pdbx_seq_one_letter_code
_entity_poly.pdbx_strand_id
1 'polypeptide(L)'
;MIKFIISAFLVLTILIGTLVIYYWRDSNYDPSQMDLIWSFILLPISLCLLILSPYFIYKTIQYFRNKKLQQQKDQELFILIQQKEKQAVNLAKQTAQHYTLNILSSAAWHCFGENEEIIQFMQQFRSPELDFQLSNNYGLPLLSYRITALDQWLKKTQNDDEDQSLILTTRERRIQQLIWQQLQQHEHSLQGISQQLKRSALFYESDFAYQYRMHRGWDPENLPENVEEEEEEEITQKEIETVVRLNRLNVYILLAENLIHTWDDQVFQTQLLQQLEDDYSFRADHLHIEFYYFSQPKAYASYIELLQEIAQQPEQANLIIMVDSEIDQDWLDEQLWQNEQYIASEYAASWCLTAEQVVLEVVPVLQKIKISTQIKELKIYFIEQQLDLTGQIEKEQAFVLLLDETKKSKNLHQLQQTFIPIGVHPEFFIYIQSFIGNTQCLGHIFGMMLVTQMRDNIITITYSLEQENIYICCENKDLEKIEATALVA
;
A
#
# COMPACT_ATOMS: atom_id res chain seq x y z
N MET A 1 -33.06 -26.27 -29.63
CA MET A 1 -32.24 -26.78 -30.78
C MET A 1 -32.11 -28.27 -30.80
N ILE A 2 -31.64 -28.96 -29.76
CA ILE A 2 -31.52 -30.43 -29.71
C ILE A 2 -32.85 -31.12 -30.03
N LYS A 3 -33.96 -30.63 -29.45
CA LYS A 3 -35.31 -31.17 -29.73
C LYS A 3 -35.69 -31.09 -31.20
N PHE A 4 -35.31 -30.04 -31.92
CA PHE A 4 -35.59 -29.88 -33.36
C PHE A 4 -34.77 -30.85 -34.22
N ILE A 5 -33.51 -31.06 -33.88
CA ILE A 5 -32.60 -32.00 -34.55
C ILE A 5 -33.12 -33.44 -34.38
N ILE A 6 -33.52 -33.80 -33.16
CA ILE A 6 -34.09 -35.12 -32.84
C ILE A 6 -35.40 -35.35 -33.62
N SER A 7 -36.29 -34.34 -33.64
CA SER A 7 -37.54 -34.43 -34.39
C SER A 7 -37.32 -34.56 -35.90
N ALA A 8 -36.42 -33.78 -36.48
CA ALA A 8 -36.07 -33.86 -37.90
C ALA A 8 -35.44 -35.22 -38.26
N PHE A 9 -34.57 -35.75 -37.42
CA PHE A 9 -33.96 -37.06 -37.59
C PHE A 9 -35.03 -38.17 -37.57
N LEU A 10 -35.97 -38.12 -36.64
CA LEU A 10 -37.02 -39.12 -36.47
C LEU A 10 -37.98 -39.12 -37.69
N VAL A 11 -38.38 -37.95 -38.17
CA VAL A 11 -39.18 -37.80 -39.36
C VAL A 11 -38.45 -38.34 -40.60
N LEU A 12 -37.18 -38.01 -40.76
CA LEU A 12 -36.38 -38.49 -41.91
C LEU A 12 -36.18 -39.99 -41.88
N THR A 13 -35.97 -40.59 -40.71
CA THR A 13 -35.79 -42.02 -40.51
C THR A 13 -37.09 -42.78 -40.93
N ILE A 14 -38.25 -42.26 -40.53
CA ILE A 14 -39.58 -42.88 -40.94
C ILE A 14 -39.75 -42.77 -42.43
N LEU A 15 -39.48 -41.64 -43.06
CA LEU A 15 -39.64 -41.40 -44.47
C LEU A 15 -38.72 -42.30 -45.33
N ILE A 16 -37.44 -42.38 -44.95
CA ILE A 16 -36.46 -43.24 -45.60
C ILE A 16 -36.87 -44.74 -45.44
N GLY A 17 -37.25 -45.12 -44.22
CA GLY A 17 -37.68 -46.49 -43.93
C GLY A 17 -38.86 -46.93 -44.76
N THR A 18 -39.87 -46.06 -44.92
CA THR A 18 -41.04 -46.35 -45.77
C THR A 18 -40.63 -46.45 -47.22
N LEU A 19 -39.74 -45.60 -47.72
CA LEU A 19 -39.25 -45.62 -49.11
C LEU A 19 -38.41 -46.85 -49.39
N VAL A 20 -37.56 -47.28 -48.51
CA VAL A 20 -36.73 -48.49 -48.63
C VAL A 20 -37.60 -49.75 -48.62
N ILE A 21 -38.59 -49.86 -47.73
CA ILE A 21 -39.52 -50.97 -47.67
C ILE A 21 -40.34 -51.04 -48.96
N TYR A 22 -40.82 -49.89 -49.45
CA TYR A 22 -41.56 -49.83 -50.72
C TYR A 22 -40.71 -50.31 -51.90
N TYR A 23 -39.45 -49.84 -51.99
CA TYR A 23 -38.50 -50.23 -53.03
C TYR A 23 -38.18 -51.73 -52.99
N TRP A 24 -37.93 -52.30 -51.80
CA TRP A 24 -37.71 -53.76 -51.71
C TRP A 24 -38.90 -54.61 -52.07
N ARG A 25 -40.08 -54.14 -51.70
CA ARG A 25 -41.35 -54.84 -52.10
C ARG A 25 -41.58 -54.80 -53.60
N ASP A 26 -41.28 -53.69 -54.23
CA ASP A 26 -41.46 -53.52 -55.66
C ASP A 26 -40.45 -54.33 -56.48
N SER A 27 -39.22 -54.40 -55.98
CA SER A 27 -38.12 -55.14 -56.64
C SER A 27 -38.02 -56.60 -56.26
N ASN A 28 -38.92 -57.14 -55.43
CA ASN A 28 -38.84 -58.50 -54.84
C ASN A 28 -37.44 -58.83 -54.29
N TYR A 29 -36.76 -57.82 -53.72
CA TYR A 29 -35.41 -57.95 -53.16
C TYR A 29 -35.46 -58.50 -51.74
N ASP A 30 -34.66 -59.57 -51.47
CA ASP A 30 -34.55 -60.19 -50.12
C ASP A 30 -33.36 -59.61 -49.40
N PRO A 31 -33.57 -58.69 -48.40
CA PRO A 31 -32.50 -57.91 -47.79
C PRO A 31 -31.65 -58.78 -46.87
N SER A 32 -30.35 -58.68 -47.01
CA SER A 32 -29.38 -59.22 -46.05
C SER A 32 -29.39 -58.43 -44.76
N GLN A 33 -28.82 -59.00 -43.65
CA GLN A 33 -28.70 -58.30 -42.39
C GLN A 33 -27.87 -57.00 -42.51
N MET A 34 -26.90 -56.97 -43.41
CA MET A 34 -26.11 -55.79 -43.68
C MET A 34 -26.91 -54.70 -44.42
N ASP A 35 -27.77 -55.06 -45.29
CA ASP A 35 -28.61 -54.07 -46.01
C ASP A 35 -29.63 -53.41 -45.10
N LEU A 36 -30.09 -54.10 -44.06
CA LEU A 36 -30.94 -53.52 -43.03
C LEU A 36 -30.22 -52.44 -42.27
N ILE A 37 -28.96 -52.71 -41.82
CA ILE A 37 -28.15 -51.73 -41.07
C ILE A 37 -27.83 -50.54 -41.96
N TRP A 38 -27.44 -50.76 -43.22
CA TRP A 38 -27.11 -49.70 -44.14
C TRP A 38 -28.32 -48.80 -44.41
N SER A 39 -29.47 -49.39 -44.71
CA SER A 39 -30.65 -48.66 -45.15
C SER A 39 -31.42 -47.96 -44.01
N PHE A 40 -31.49 -48.56 -42.81
CA PHE A 40 -32.29 -48.02 -41.71
C PHE A 40 -31.48 -47.24 -40.72
N ILE A 41 -30.16 -47.41 -40.67
CA ILE A 41 -29.28 -46.69 -39.69
C ILE A 41 -28.32 -45.72 -40.40
N LEU A 42 -27.49 -46.22 -41.28
CA LEU A 42 -26.45 -45.44 -41.93
C LEU A 42 -26.96 -44.38 -42.89
N LEU A 43 -27.93 -44.72 -43.70
CA LEU A 43 -28.50 -43.86 -44.75
C LEU A 43 -29.27 -42.66 -44.11
N PRO A 44 -30.15 -42.83 -43.10
CA PRO A 44 -30.79 -41.70 -42.43
C PRO A 44 -29.76 -40.79 -41.71
N ILE A 45 -28.74 -41.36 -41.05
CA ILE A 45 -27.71 -40.58 -40.38
C ILE A 45 -26.91 -39.74 -41.38
N SER A 46 -26.46 -40.34 -42.48
CA SER A 46 -25.67 -39.65 -43.51
C SER A 46 -26.47 -38.52 -44.18
N LEU A 47 -27.74 -38.77 -44.48
CA LEU A 47 -28.62 -37.77 -45.09
C LEU A 47 -28.94 -36.62 -44.11
N CYS A 48 -29.17 -36.94 -42.84
CA CYS A 48 -29.38 -35.94 -41.79
C CYS A 48 -28.16 -35.07 -41.61
N LEU A 49 -26.94 -35.64 -41.58
CA LEU A 49 -25.67 -34.87 -41.48
C LEU A 49 -25.50 -33.98 -42.72
N LEU A 50 -25.84 -34.47 -43.92
CA LEU A 50 -25.72 -33.70 -45.14
C LEU A 50 -26.67 -32.49 -45.15
N ILE A 51 -27.92 -32.68 -44.73
CA ILE A 51 -28.94 -31.62 -44.67
C ILE A 51 -28.59 -30.59 -43.57
N LEU A 52 -28.08 -31.05 -42.44
CA LEU A 52 -27.74 -30.16 -41.32
C LEU A 52 -26.35 -29.49 -41.45
N SER A 53 -25.47 -30.00 -42.32
CA SER A 53 -24.11 -29.49 -42.49
C SER A 53 -24.04 -28.00 -42.80
N PRO A 54 -24.84 -27.43 -43.74
CA PRO A 54 -24.77 -26.00 -44.05
C PRO A 54 -25.19 -25.14 -42.84
N TYR A 55 -26.10 -25.62 -41.99
CA TYR A 55 -26.49 -24.91 -40.78
C TYR A 55 -25.38 -24.90 -39.73
N PHE A 56 -24.70 -26.02 -39.51
CA PHE A 56 -23.57 -26.08 -38.61
C PHE A 56 -22.40 -25.22 -39.10
N ILE A 57 -22.10 -25.24 -40.39
CA ILE A 57 -21.06 -24.40 -41.00
C ILE A 57 -21.41 -22.93 -40.82
N TYR A 58 -22.63 -22.51 -41.11
CA TYR A 58 -23.08 -21.12 -40.92
C TYR A 58 -22.94 -20.68 -39.47
N LYS A 59 -23.37 -21.49 -38.52
CA LYS A 59 -23.30 -21.17 -37.09
C LYS A 59 -21.87 -21.12 -36.57
N THR A 60 -20.99 -21.97 -37.05
CA THR A 60 -19.58 -21.99 -36.73
C THR A 60 -18.89 -20.73 -37.26
N ILE A 61 -19.16 -20.33 -38.49
CA ILE A 61 -18.66 -19.11 -39.11
C ILE A 61 -19.14 -17.89 -38.32
N GLN A 62 -20.41 -17.83 -37.92
CA GLN A 62 -21.00 -16.75 -37.13
C GLN A 62 -20.36 -16.67 -35.75
N TYR A 63 -20.09 -17.80 -35.09
CA TYR A 63 -19.37 -17.86 -33.80
C TYR A 63 -17.96 -17.32 -33.91
N PHE A 64 -17.17 -17.75 -34.90
CA PHE A 64 -15.81 -17.27 -35.11
C PHE A 64 -15.78 -15.78 -35.48
N ARG A 65 -16.73 -15.32 -36.29
CA ARG A 65 -16.87 -13.93 -36.68
C ARG A 65 -17.18 -13.04 -35.45
N ASN A 66 -18.10 -13.45 -34.59
CA ASN A 66 -18.43 -12.73 -33.35
C ASN A 66 -17.27 -12.73 -32.38
N LYS A 67 -16.55 -13.84 -32.20
CA LYS A 67 -15.37 -13.93 -31.36
C LYS A 67 -14.25 -13.01 -31.86
N LYS A 68 -14.03 -12.98 -33.21
CA LYS A 68 -13.04 -12.08 -33.81
C LYS A 68 -13.40 -10.59 -33.63
N LEU A 69 -14.69 -10.26 -33.76
CA LEU A 69 -15.21 -8.91 -33.54
C LEU A 69 -15.09 -8.45 -32.08
N GLN A 70 -15.29 -9.38 -31.14
CA GLN A 70 -15.11 -9.14 -29.72
C GLN A 70 -13.63 -8.91 -29.38
N GLN A 71 -12.74 -9.75 -29.91
CA GLN A 71 -11.28 -9.54 -29.75
C GLN A 71 -10.79 -8.23 -30.35
N GLN A 72 -11.33 -7.80 -31.49
CA GLN A 72 -10.99 -6.49 -32.07
C GLN A 72 -11.46 -5.33 -31.18
N LYS A 73 -12.67 -5.40 -30.62
CA LYS A 73 -13.17 -4.37 -29.69
C LYS A 73 -12.35 -4.32 -28.41
N ASP A 74 -11.96 -5.47 -27.89
CA ASP A 74 -11.14 -5.55 -26.68
C ASP A 74 -9.71 -4.98 -26.95
N GLN A 75 -9.16 -5.25 -28.14
CA GLN A 75 -7.89 -4.66 -28.57
C GLN A 75 -7.99 -3.14 -28.81
N GLU A 76 -9.05 -2.66 -29.44
CA GLU A 76 -9.27 -1.22 -29.63
C GLU A 76 -9.47 -0.51 -28.29
N LEU A 77 -10.22 -1.12 -27.37
CA LEU A 77 -10.40 -0.59 -26.01
C LEU A 77 -9.08 -0.53 -25.25
N PHE A 78 -8.28 -1.59 -25.33
CA PHE A 78 -6.95 -1.65 -24.71
C PHE A 78 -6.00 -0.58 -25.29
N ILE A 79 -6.00 -0.39 -26.60
CA ILE A 79 -5.20 0.65 -27.25
C ILE A 79 -5.68 2.05 -26.84
N LEU A 80 -7.00 2.24 -26.71
CA LEU A 80 -7.59 3.52 -26.32
C LEU A 80 -7.29 3.87 -24.86
N ILE A 81 -7.28 2.86 -23.98
CA ILE A 81 -6.84 3.00 -22.59
C ILE A 81 -5.35 3.35 -22.54
N GLN A 82 -4.50 2.62 -23.26
CA GLN A 82 -3.07 2.93 -23.34
C GLN A 82 -2.78 4.32 -23.93
N GLN A 83 -3.57 4.75 -24.91
CA GLN A 83 -3.42 6.10 -25.49
C GLN A 83 -3.87 7.18 -24.52
N LYS A 84 -4.95 6.97 -23.76
CA LYS A 84 -5.36 7.89 -22.69
C LYS A 84 -4.35 7.94 -21.56
N GLU A 85 -3.81 6.80 -21.16
CA GLU A 85 -2.73 6.73 -20.17
C GLU A 85 -1.45 7.43 -20.68
N LYS A 86 -1.05 7.20 -21.92
CA LYS A 86 0.07 7.91 -22.54
C LYS A 86 -0.17 9.41 -22.74
N GLN A 87 -1.40 9.84 -23.01
CA GLN A 87 -1.77 11.26 -23.08
C GLN A 87 -1.81 11.89 -21.69
N ALA A 88 -2.31 11.21 -20.67
CA ALA A 88 -2.23 11.67 -19.28
C ALA A 88 -0.77 11.77 -18.80
N VAL A 89 0.07 10.79 -19.14
CA VAL A 89 1.53 10.82 -18.88
C VAL A 89 2.25 11.90 -19.69
N ASN A 90 1.83 12.20 -20.93
CA ASN A 90 2.43 13.28 -21.74
C ASN A 90 1.98 14.68 -21.32
N LEU A 91 0.81 14.84 -20.74
CA LEU A 91 0.38 16.10 -20.10
C LEU A 91 1.11 16.35 -18.78
N ALA A 92 1.57 15.29 -18.12
CA ALA A 92 2.44 15.34 -16.94
C ALA A 92 3.92 15.26 -17.30
N LYS A 93 4.39 15.95 -18.35
CA LYS A 93 5.82 16.28 -18.51
C LYS A 93 6.21 17.33 -17.48
N GLN A 94 6.10 16.95 -16.21
CA GLN A 94 6.54 17.75 -15.09
C GLN A 94 8.07 17.65 -15.00
N THR A 95 8.71 18.78 -14.79
CA THR A 95 10.08 18.89 -14.26
C THR A 95 10.17 18.09 -12.97
N ALA A 96 11.31 17.44 -12.74
CA ALA A 96 11.53 16.69 -11.50
C ALA A 96 11.09 17.50 -10.28
N GLN A 97 10.21 16.94 -9.47
CA GLN A 97 9.69 17.58 -8.27
C GLN A 97 10.44 17.04 -7.07
N HIS A 98 10.88 17.95 -6.21
CA HIS A 98 11.57 17.61 -4.98
C HIS A 98 10.78 18.20 -3.81
N TYR A 99 10.55 17.41 -2.79
CA TYR A 99 9.99 17.90 -1.54
C TYR A 99 10.59 17.12 -0.37
N THR A 100 10.65 17.80 0.77
CA THR A 100 11.25 17.26 2.00
C THR A 100 10.20 17.16 3.08
N LEU A 101 10.26 16.09 3.86
CA LEU A 101 9.42 15.87 5.02
C LEU A 101 10.32 15.65 6.26
N ASN A 102 9.90 16.18 7.39
CA ASN A 102 10.54 15.90 8.68
C ASN A 102 9.86 14.67 9.30
N ILE A 103 10.62 13.66 9.64
CA ILE A 103 10.17 12.50 10.43
C ILE A 103 10.44 12.79 11.89
N LEU A 104 9.39 12.81 12.70
CA LEU A 104 9.46 13.00 14.13
C LEU A 104 9.68 11.68 14.86
N SER A 105 9.02 10.63 14.41
CA SER A 105 9.21 9.26 14.88
C SER A 105 8.78 8.27 13.80
N SER A 106 9.36 7.09 13.84
CA SER A 106 9.04 5.99 12.93
C SER A 106 9.03 4.67 13.67
N ALA A 107 8.15 3.76 13.27
CA ALA A 107 8.11 2.41 13.80
C ALA A 107 7.77 1.42 12.68
N ALA A 108 8.23 0.20 12.84
CA ALA A 108 7.90 -0.91 11.96
C ALA A 108 7.84 -2.21 12.76
N TRP A 109 6.97 -3.13 12.36
CA TRP A 109 6.86 -4.45 12.97
C TRP A 109 6.64 -5.52 11.89
N HIS A 110 7.39 -6.59 12.02
CA HIS A 110 7.37 -7.76 11.13
C HIS A 110 7.67 -9.02 11.94
N CYS A 111 7.50 -10.20 11.36
CA CYS A 111 7.88 -11.45 12.03
C CYS A 111 9.38 -11.49 12.41
N PHE A 112 10.21 -10.69 11.78
CA PHE A 112 11.64 -10.57 12.06
C PHE A 112 11.97 -9.71 13.30
N GLY A 113 10.98 -9.10 13.91
CA GLY A 113 11.15 -8.20 15.05
C GLY A 113 10.62 -6.80 14.77
N GLU A 114 11.17 -5.83 15.49
CA GLU A 114 10.77 -4.43 15.42
C GLU A 114 11.92 -3.56 14.88
N ASN A 115 11.56 -2.53 14.16
CA ASN A 115 12.46 -1.44 13.74
C ASN A 115 13.73 -1.95 13.02
N GLU A 116 14.91 -1.64 13.54
CA GLU A 116 16.22 -2.01 12.94
C GLU A 116 16.42 -3.53 12.80
N GLU A 117 15.82 -4.33 13.69
CA GLU A 117 15.95 -5.79 13.63
C GLU A 117 15.43 -6.35 12.32
N ILE A 118 14.36 -5.76 11.76
CA ILE A 118 13.79 -6.16 10.49
C ILE A 118 14.85 -6.09 9.39
N ILE A 119 15.55 -4.97 9.31
CA ILE A 119 16.61 -4.75 8.31
C ILE A 119 17.78 -5.72 8.51
N GLN A 120 18.20 -5.95 9.75
CA GLN A 120 19.30 -6.88 10.04
C GLN A 120 18.97 -8.30 9.59
N PHE A 121 17.74 -8.78 9.82
CA PHE A 121 17.31 -10.11 9.39
C PHE A 121 17.08 -10.20 7.88
N MET A 122 16.62 -9.12 7.22
CA MET A 122 16.55 -9.06 5.76
C MET A 122 17.94 -9.17 5.12
N GLN A 123 18.96 -8.53 5.68
CA GLN A 123 20.34 -8.66 5.23
C GLN A 123 20.90 -10.07 5.41
N GLN A 124 20.43 -10.82 6.39
CA GLN A 124 20.78 -12.22 6.61
C GLN A 124 20.00 -13.21 5.74
N PHE A 125 19.09 -12.73 4.87
CA PHE A 125 18.23 -13.54 4.01
C PHE A 125 17.40 -14.58 4.78
N ARG A 126 16.83 -14.19 5.91
CA ARG A 126 16.02 -15.08 6.74
C ARG A 126 14.78 -15.54 5.97
N SER A 127 14.49 -16.83 6.04
CA SER A 127 13.33 -17.44 5.36
C SER A 127 12.07 -17.38 6.23
N PRO A 128 10.86 -17.48 5.64
CA PRO A 128 9.62 -17.64 6.40
C PRO A 128 9.65 -18.92 7.24
N GLU A 129 8.93 -18.93 8.35
CA GLU A 129 8.84 -20.09 9.25
C GLU A 129 7.60 -20.94 8.93
N LEU A 130 7.64 -22.21 9.35
CA LEU A 130 6.51 -23.12 9.19
C LEU A 130 5.43 -22.80 10.22
N ASP A 131 4.26 -22.42 9.75
CA ASP A 131 3.11 -22.06 10.56
C ASP A 131 2.19 -23.28 10.75
N PHE A 132 2.09 -23.78 11.96
CA PHE A 132 1.23 -24.90 12.31
C PHE A 132 -0.24 -24.52 12.54
N GLN A 133 -0.57 -23.24 12.56
CA GLN A 133 -1.92 -22.75 12.74
C GLN A 133 -2.62 -22.48 11.39
N LEU A 134 -1.83 -22.47 10.30
CA LEU A 134 -2.33 -22.34 8.94
C LEU A 134 -2.07 -23.64 8.17
N SER A 135 -3.04 -24.06 7.39
CA SER A 135 -2.96 -25.29 6.62
C SER A 135 -3.34 -25.08 5.15
N ASN A 136 -2.74 -25.87 4.27
CA ASN A 136 -3.17 -25.96 2.89
C ASN A 136 -4.38 -26.87 2.73
N ASN A 137 -4.89 -26.99 1.50
CA ASN A 137 -6.03 -27.85 1.14
C ASN A 137 -5.84 -29.35 1.50
N TYR A 138 -4.61 -29.76 1.85
CA TYR A 138 -4.27 -31.13 2.25
C TYR A 138 -4.08 -31.26 3.77
N GLY A 139 -4.32 -30.21 4.54
CA GLY A 139 -4.10 -30.19 6.00
C GLY A 139 -2.62 -30.13 6.41
N LEU A 140 -1.73 -29.75 5.49
CA LEU A 140 -0.30 -29.59 5.79
C LEU A 140 -0.02 -28.14 6.20
N PRO A 141 0.87 -27.91 7.19
CA PRO A 141 1.25 -26.57 7.63
C PRO A 141 1.93 -25.78 6.50
N LEU A 142 1.75 -24.47 6.52
CA LEU A 142 2.24 -23.55 5.49
C LEU A 142 3.42 -22.71 6.00
N LEU A 143 4.19 -22.16 5.07
CA LEU A 143 5.17 -21.14 5.39
C LEU A 143 4.45 -19.78 5.52
N SER A 144 4.78 -19.04 6.58
CA SER A 144 4.25 -17.69 6.77
C SER A 144 5.26 -16.73 7.40
N TYR A 145 5.00 -15.46 7.25
CA TYR A 145 5.66 -14.39 7.99
C TYR A 145 4.73 -13.91 9.12
N ARG A 146 4.33 -14.82 10.01
CA ARG A 146 3.47 -14.55 11.16
C ARG A 146 4.23 -13.86 12.29
N ILE A 147 3.67 -12.81 12.85
CA ILE A 147 4.13 -12.17 14.08
C ILE A 147 3.61 -12.98 15.28
N THR A 148 4.41 -13.90 15.79
CA THR A 148 3.99 -14.79 16.88
C THR A 148 3.71 -14.06 18.20
N ALA A 149 4.39 -12.93 18.43
CA ALA A 149 4.15 -12.09 19.59
C ALA A 149 2.70 -11.53 19.61
N LEU A 150 2.13 -11.25 18.43
CA LEU A 150 0.75 -10.77 18.29
C LEU A 150 -0.29 -11.80 18.81
N ASP A 151 -0.02 -13.09 18.63
CA ASP A 151 -0.92 -14.16 19.12
C ASP A 151 -1.07 -14.16 20.64
N GLN A 152 -0.04 -13.73 21.38
CA GLN A 152 -0.09 -13.63 22.83
C GLN A 152 -0.99 -12.48 23.29
N TRP A 153 -0.96 -11.37 22.56
CA TRP A 153 -1.81 -10.21 22.82
C TRP A 153 -3.27 -10.54 22.53
N LEU A 154 -3.55 -11.16 21.40
CA LEU A 154 -4.92 -11.54 21.03
C LEU A 154 -5.55 -12.51 22.03
N LYS A 155 -4.78 -13.42 22.62
CA LYS A 155 -5.26 -14.33 23.67
C LYS A 155 -5.62 -13.60 24.96
N LYS A 156 -4.91 -12.53 25.32
CA LYS A 156 -5.24 -11.71 26.50
C LYS A 156 -6.55 -10.95 26.30
N THR A 157 -6.69 -10.30 25.15
CA THR A 157 -7.87 -9.48 24.82
C THR A 157 -9.14 -10.33 24.68
N GLN A 158 -9.05 -11.57 24.21
CA GLN A 158 -10.20 -12.49 24.14
C GLN A 158 -10.83 -12.82 25.48
N ASN A 159 -10.05 -12.76 26.56
CA ASN A 159 -10.58 -13.04 27.91
C ASN A 159 -11.36 -11.87 28.51
N ASP A 160 -11.13 -10.66 28.00
CA ASP A 160 -11.71 -9.43 28.54
C ASP A 160 -12.96 -8.96 27.78
N ASP A 161 -13.10 -9.30 26.48
CA ASP A 161 -14.17 -8.82 25.58
C ASP A 161 -14.84 -9.97 24.80
N GLU A 162 -15.56 -10.88 25.49
CA GLU A 162 -16.26 -12.00 24.83
C GLU A 162 -17.32 -11.54 23.80
N ASP A 163 -17.99 -10.42 24.01
CA ASP A 163 -19.09 -9.96 23.15
C ASP A 163 -18.63 -9.32 21.84
N GLN A 164 -17.48 -8.64 21.81
CA GLN A 164 -16.94 -8.02 20.58
C GLN A 164 -16.16 -9.03 19.73
N SER A 165 -15.59 -10.05 20.33
CA SER A 165 -14.77 -11.06 19.64
C SER A 165 -15.56 -11.92 18.64
N LEU A 166 -16.89 -11.95 18.73
CA LEU A 166 -17.75 -12.75 17.87
C LEU A 166 -18.06 -12.13 16.51
N ILE A 167 -17.80 -10.83 16.33
CA ILE A 167 -18.19 -10.08 15.13
C ILE A 167 -17.03 -9.92 14.14
N LEU A 168 -15.79 -9.82 14.63
CA LEU A 168 -14.61 -9.55 13.81
C LEU A 168 -13.90 -10.82 13.36
N THR A 169 -13.45 -10.85 12.10
CA THR A 169 -12.59 -11.92 11.58
C THR A 169 -11.24 -11.94 12.29
N THR A 170 -10.51 -13.05 12.19
CA THR A 170 -9.15 -13.15 12.74
C THR A 170 -8.24 -12.09 12.13
N ARG A 171 -8.38 -11.86 10.84
CA ARG A 171 -7.63 -10.85 10.08
C ARG A 171 -7.87 -9.44 10.62
N GLU A 172 -9.13 -9.04 10.78
CA GLU A 172 -9.50 -7.71 11.29
C GLU A 172 -8.95 -7.46 12.69
N ARG A 173 -9.08 -8.44 13.59
CA ARG A 173 -8.53 -8.35 14.95
C ARG A 173 -7.01 -8.18 14.95
N ARG A 174 -6.30 -8.89 14.08
CA ARG A 174 -4.84 -8.76 13.95
C ARG A 174 -4.46 -7.37 13.44
N ILE A 175 -5.17 -6.86 12.44
CA ILE A 175 -4.97 -5.52 11.89
C ILE A 175 -5.24 -4.45 12.97
N GLN A 176 -6.32 -4.54 13.70
CA GLN A 176 -6.61 -3.62 14.81
C GLN A 176 -5.48 -3.60 15.83
N GLN A 177 -5.03 -4.78 16.27
CA GLN A 177 -3.96 -4.88 17.25
C GLN A 177 -2.63 -4.33 16.71
N LEU A 178 -2.33 -4.52 15.43
CA LEU A 178 -1.17 -3.92 14.80
C LEU A 178 -1.25 -2.38 14.78
N ILE A 179 -2.44 -1.81 14.51
CA ILE A 179 -2.64 -0.35 14.57
C ILE A 179 -2.40 0.17 15.98
N TRP A 180 -2.96 -0.48 17.01
CA TRP A 180 -2.75 -0.09 18.41
C TRP A 180 -1.28 -0.16 18.81
N GLN A 181 -0.58 -1.18 18.40
CA GLN A 181 0.85 -1.32 18.67
C GLN A 181 1.67 -0.22 17.99
N GLN A 182 1.36 0.09 16.73
CA GLN A 182 2.02 1.20 16.03
C GLN A 182 1.74 2.55 16.73
N LEU A 183 0.52 2.79 17.18
CA LEU A 183 0.16 4.00 17.92
C LEU A 183 1.00 4.15 19.20
N GLN A 184 1.17 3.09 19.97
CA GLN A 184 1.98 3.08 21.19
C GLN A 184 3.45 3.42 20.93
N GLN A 185 4.01 2.98 19.81
CA GLN A 185 5.40 3.30 19.45
C GLN A 185 5.63 4.82 19.23
N HIS A 186 4.56 5.58 18.96
CA HIS A 186 4.61 7.02 18.76
C HIS A 186 4.24 7.83 20.01
N GLU A 187 4.13 7.21 21.18
CA GLU A 187 3.66 7.84 22.42
C GLU A 187 4.33 9.19 22.69
N HIS A 188 5.67 9.22 22.70
CA HIS A 188 6.42 10.43 22.98
C HIS A 188 6.14 11.57 21.98
N SER A 189 6.10 11.25 20.69
CA SER A 189 5.81 12.23 19.63
C SER A 189 4.38 12.74 19.70
N LEU A 190 3.41 11.85 19.98
CA LEU A 190 2.01 12.23 20.13
C LEU A 190 1.77 13.13 21.34
N GLN A 191 2.41 12.84 22.48
CA GLN A 191 2.37 13.70 23.66
C GLN A 191 2.92 15.09 23.35
N GLY A 192 4.07 15.16 22.66
CA GLY A 192 4.67 16.44 22.25
C GLY A 192 3.81 17.23 21.27
N ILE A 193 3.20 16.56 20.28
CA ILE A 193 2.25 17.18 19.34
C ILE A 193 1.02 17.71 20.08
N SER A 194 0.45 16.93 21.02
CA SER A 194 -0.67 17.37 21.83
C SER A 194 -0.35 18.63 22.64
N GLN A 195 0.83 18.69 23.24
CA GLN A 195 1.29 19.87 23.96
C GLN A 195 1.44 21.08 23.03
N GLN A 196 2.02 20.89 21.84
CA GLN A 196 2.18 21.96 20.86
C GLN A 196 0.83 22.46 20.34
N LEU A 197 -0.14 21.58 20.07
CA LEU A 197 -1.51 21.95 19.69
C LEU A 197 -2.17 22.81 20.78
N LYS A 198 -2.05 22.41 22.05
CA LYS A 198 -2.56 23.20 23.19
C LYS A 198 -1.91 24.59 23.26
N ARG A 199 -0.58 24.66 23.12
CA ARG A 199 0.15 25.94 23.13
C ARG A 199 -0.26 26.81 21.94
N SER A 200 -0.37 26.22 20.73
CA SER A 200 -0.81 26.91 19.52
C SER A 200 -2.24 27.44 19.66
N ALA A 201 -3.17 26.63 20.16
CA ALA A 201 -4.55 27.05 20.39
C ALA A 201 -4.65 28.20 21.40
N LEU A 202 -3.91 28.11 22.51
CA LEU A 202 -3.85 29.19 23.52
C LEU A 202 -3.26 30.48 22.95
N PHE A 203 -2.30 30.38 22.03
CA PHE A 203 -1.62 31.55 21.49
C PHE A 203 -2.43 32.22 20.36
N TYR A 204 -3.08 31.43 19.47
CA TYR A 204 -3.72 31.94 18.25
C TYR A 204 -5.24 32.01 18.30
N GLU A 205 -5.92 31.15 19.08
CA GLU A 205 -7.36 30.95 19.00
C GLU A 205 -8.13 31.46 20.21
N SER A 206 -7.47 31.72 21.35
CA SER A 206 -8.20 32.12 22.54
C SER A 206 -8.37 33.62 22.68
N ASP A 207 -9.58 34.04 23.11
CA ASP A 207 -9.85 35.41 23.59
C ASP A 207 -8.87 35.83 24.71
N PHE A 208 -8.28 34.86 25.42
CA PHE A 208 -7.22 35.09 26.39
C PHE A 208 -5.92 35.58 25.77
N ALA A 209 -5.55 35.13 24.57
CA ALA A 209 -4.38 35.63 23.86
C ALA A 209 -4.57 37.11 23.49
N TYR A 210 -5.80 37.52 23.17
CA TYR A 210 -6.15 38.93 22.95
C TYR A 210 -6.04 39.71 24.27
N GLN A 211 -6.57 39.18 25.39
CA GLN A 211 -6.48 39.78 26.71
C GLN A 211 -5.03 39.89 27.24
N TYR A 212 -4.18 38.90 26.90
CA TYR A 212 -2.74 38.96 27.25
C TYR A 212 -1.98 39.97 26.38
N ARG A 213 -2.37 40.16 25.11
CA ARG A 213 -1.81 41.21 24.24
C ARG A 213 -2.24 42.62 24.64
N MET A 214 -3.41 42.72 25.25
CA MET A 214 -3.98 43.97 25.82
C MET A 214 -3.73 44.01 27.31
N HIS A 215 -2.49 43.73 27.73
CA HIS A 215 -2.10 43.91 29.12
C HIS A 215 -2.38 45.36 29.54
N ARG A 216 -2.92 45.55 30.76
CA ARG A 216 -3.27 46.89 31.32
C ARG A 216 -2.17 47.92 31.22
N GLY A 217 -0.88 47.55 31.11
CA GLY A 217 0.22 48.44 30.87
C GLY A 217 0.36 49.01 29.45
N TRP A 218 -0.45 48.51 28.48
CA TRP A 218 -0.42 48.97 27.08
C TRP A 218 -1.67 49.77 26.69
N ASP A 219 -2.61 49.97 27.65
CA ASP A 219 -3.80 50.80 27.44
C ASP A 219 -3.43 52.26 27.65
N PRO A 220 -3.38 53.07 26.59
CA PRO A 220 -3.00 54.50 26.71
C PRO A 220 -3.95 55.30 27.58
N GLU A 221 -5.15 54.80 27.90
CA GLU A 221 -6.13 55.48 28.77
C GLU A 221 -5.86 55.19 30.28
N ASN A 222 -5.04 54.19 30.61
CA ASN A 222 -4.72 53.80 31.99
C ASN A 222 -3.26 54.11 32.41
N LEU A 223 -2.56 54.97 31.72
CA LEU A 223 -1.30 55.47 32.15
C LEU A 223 -1.50 56.35 33.41
N PRO A 224 -0.96 56.07 34.58
CA PRO A 224 -1.02 56.94 35.73
C PRO A 224 -0.32 58.25 35.39
N GLU A 225 -1.03 59.40 35.55
CA GLU A 225 -0.58 60.78 35.28
C GLU A 225 0.65 61.21 36.08
N ASN A 226 1.23 60.34 36.93
CA ASN A 226 2.39 60.70 37.76
C ASN A 226 3.33 59.50 37.90
N VAL A 227 4.23 59.32 36.97
CA VAL A 227 5.48 58.65 37.24
C VAL A 227 6.60 59.66 36.95
N GLU A 228 7.15 60.19 38.06
CA GLU A 228 8.40 60.90 38.01
C GLU A 228 9.46 60.00 37.39
N GLU A 229 10.31 60.63 36.59
CA GLU A 229 11.44 60.05 35.89
C GLU A 229 12.33 59.25 36.85
N GLU A 230 12.05 57.99 37.07
CA GLU A 230 13.02 57.06 37.72
C GLU A 230 13.36 55.96 36.67
N GLU A 231 14.60 56.12 36.19
CA GLU A 231 15.47 55.17 35.59
C GLU A 231 14.86 54.36 34.41
N GLU A 232 15.28 54.74 33.20
CA GLU A 232 15.28 53.86 32.02
C GLU A 232 16.00 52.53 32.36
N GLU A 233 15.33 51.64 33.10
CA GLU A 233 15.65 50.24 33.00
C GLU A 233 15.31 49.88 31.54
N GLU A 234 16.35 49.58 30.77
CA GLU A 234 16.25 48.89 29.49
C GLU A 234 15.16 47.81 29.61
N ILE A 235 13.97 48.12 29.19
CA ILE A 235 12.95 47.10 28.85
C ILE A 235 13.58 46.35 27.70
N THR A 236 14.47 45.38 28.07
CA THR A 236 14.86 44.35 27.13
C THR A 236 13.55 43.84 26.53
N GLN A 237 13.34 44.19 25.27
CA GLN A 237 12.29 43.58 24.44
C GLN A 237 12.54 42.10 24.58
N LYS A 238 11.85 41.42 25.51
CA LYS A 238 11.73 39.97 25.47
C LYS A 238 11.15 39.72 24.11
N GLU A 239 11.97 39.19 23.21
CA GLU A 239 11.53 38.71 21.94
C GLU A 239 10.31 37.84 22.25
N ILE A 240 9.16 38.24 21.73
CA ILE A 240 7.92 37.45 21.86
C ILE A 240 8.24 36.15 21.17
N GLU A 241 8.51 35.10 21.95
CA GLU A 241 8.76 33.75 21.40
C GLU A 241 7.57 33.43 20.49
N THR A 242 7.83 33.41 19.19
CA THR A 242 6.83 33.10 18.20
C THR A 242 6.54 31.60 18.28
N VAL A 243 5.41 31.24 18.87
CA VAL A 243 4.95 29.85 18.94
C VAL A 243 4.68 29.33 17.53
N VAL A 244 5.27 28.20 17.16
CA VAL A 244 4.98 27.55 15.88
C VAL A 244 3.50 27.16 15.85
N ARG A 245 2.80 27.63 14.82
CA ARG A 245 1.37 27.36 14.66
C ARG A 245 1.16 25.90 14.24
N LEU A 246 0.33 25.21 15.00
CA LEU A 246 -0.12 23.86 14.70
C LEU A 246 -1.63 23.78 14.91
N ASN A 247 -2.39 23.37 13.89
CA ASN A 247 -3.85 23.40 13.92
C ASN A 247 -4.45 22.04 14.21
N ARG A 248 -3.88 20.96 13.69
CA ARG A 248 -4.43 19.62 13.85
C ARG A 248 -3.40 18.51 13.68
N LEU A 249 -3.74 17.33 14.19
CA LEU A 249 -3.12 16.06 13.87
C LEU A 249 -4.02 15.28 12.90
N ASN A 250 -3.48 14.91 11.74
CA ASN A 250 -4.13 13.97 10.84
C ASN A 250 -3.59 12.56 11.11
N VAL A 251 -4.47 11.59 11.18
CA VAL A 251 -4.13 10.18 11.32
C VAL A 251 -4.65 9.44 10.08
N TYR A 252 -3.73 8.95 9.27
CA TYR A 252 -4.01 8.22 8.04
C TYR A 252 -3.78 6.73 8.25
N ILE A 253 -4.83 5.94 8.13
CA ILE A 253 -4.76 4.48 8.22
C ILE A 253 -4.79 3.90 6.81
N LEU A 254 -3.70 3.25 6.42
CA LEU A 254 -3.56 2.66 5.09
C LEU A 254 -3.83 1.17 5.14
N LEU A 255 -4.87 0.73 4.45
CA LEU A 255 -5.37 -0.63 4.42
C LEU A 255 -5.38 -1.19 2.99
N ALA A 256 -5.40 -2.50 2.85
CA ALA A 256 -5.58 -3.15 1.56
C ALA A 256 -7.05 -3.03 1.08
N GLU A 257 -7.28 -2.82 -0.22
CA GLU A 257 -8.60 -2.60 -0.83
C GLU A 257 -9.60 -3.72 -0.52
N ASN A 258 -9.15 -4.94 -0.35
CA ASN A 258 -10.00 -6.08 -0.02
C ASN A 258 -10.69 -5.99 1.34
N LEU A 259 -10.27 -5.07 2.21
CA LEU A 259 -10.90 -4.80 3.50
C LEU A 259 -12.05 -3.78 3.44
N ILE A 260 -12.26 -3.09 2.31
CA ILE A 260 -13.26 -2.02 2.17
C ILE A 260 -14.69 -2.44 2.50
N HIS A 261 -15.02 -3.74 2.38
CA HIS A 261 -16.36 -4.27 2.64
C HIS A 261 -16.50 -4.97 3.99
N THR A 262 -15.41 -5.26 4.65
CA THR A 262 -15.38 -6.01 5.92
C THR A 262 -15.02 -5.11 7.10
N TRP A 263 -14.18 -4.11 6.86
CA TRP A 263 -13.71 -3.18 7.87
C TRP A 263 -14.78 -2.13 8.19
N ASP A 264 -15.08 -1.93 9.47
CA ASP A 264 -16.00 -0.88 9.93
C ASP A 264 -15.23 0.37 10.34
N ASP A 265 -15.12 1.31 9.40
CA ASP A 265 -14.42 2.58 9.60
C ASP A 265 -14.99 3.39 10.76
N GLN A 266 -16.32 3.44 10.89
CA GLN A 266 -16.98 4.32 11.86
C GLN A 266 -16.76 3.84 13.30
N VAL A 267 -16.88 2.53 13.51
CA VAL A 267 -16.65 1.93 14.84
C VAL A 267 -15.19 2.10 15.23
N PHE A 268 -14.27 1.76 14.34
CA PHE A 268 -12.84 1.87 14.64
C PHE A 268 -12.38 3.32 14.79
N GLN A 269 -12.88 4.24 13.98
CA GLN A 269 -12.62 5.66 14.12
C GLN A 269 -13.02 6.19 15.49
N THR A 270 -14.20 5.79 15.98
CA THR A 270 -14.68 6.20 17.30
C THR A 270 -13.78 5.67 18.42
N GLN A 271 -13.34 4.41 18.33
CA GLN A 271 -12.41 3.81 19.30
C GLN A 271 -11.05 4.53 19.27
N LEU A 272 -10.53 4.83 18.08
CA LEU A 272 -9.26 5.51 17.94
C LEU A 272 -9.30 6.95 18.45
N LEU A 273 -10.39 7.69 18.16
CA LEU A 273 -10.61 9.02 18.73
C LEU A 273 -10.61 8.98 20.25
N GLN A 274 -11.39 8.08 20.86
CA GLN A 274 -11.45 7.93 22.31
C GLN A 274 -10.07 7.61 22.89
N GLN A 275 -9.32 6.70 22.29
CA GLN A 275 -7.97 6.35 22.74
C GLN A 275 -7.01 7.55 22.68
N LEU A 276 -7.06 8.33 21.58
CA LEU A 276 -6.22 9.52 21.44
C LEU A 276 -6.59 10.63 22.45
N GLU A 277 -7.87 10.77 22.79
CA GLU A 277 -8.33 11.70 23.82
C GLU A 277 -7.90 11.25 25.20
N ASP A 278 -8.09 9.98 25.55
CA ASP A 278 -7.83 9.44 26.89
C ASP A 278 -6.31 9.35 27.18
N ASP A 279 -5.52 8.79 26.27
CA ASP A 279 -4.09 8.53 26.50
C ASP A 279 -3.21 9.77 26.29
N TYR A 280 -3.52 10.58 25.27
CA TYR A 280 -2.66 11.70 24.87
C TYR A 280 -3.30 13.07 25.07
N SER A 281 -4.55 13.10 25.56
CA SER A 281 -5.31 14.34 25.84
C SER A 281 -5.46 15.24 24.60
N PHE A 282 -5.63 14.67 23.43
CA PHE A 282 -6.05 15.42 22.24
C PHE A 282 -7.50 15.88 22.39
N ARG A 283 -7.87 16.92 21.68
CA ARG A 283 -9.27 17.33 21.53
C ARG A 283 -9.77 16.85 20.18
N ALA A 284 -11.01 16.36 20.11
CA ALA A 284 -11.62 15.90 18.86
C ALA A 284 -11.56 16.93 17.74
N ASP A 285 -11.70 18.23 18.07
CA ASP A 285 -11.66 19.33 17.08
C ASP A 285 -10.29 19.44 16.36
N HIS A 286 -9.22 18.97 16.98
CA HIS A 286 -7.85 19.00 16.44
C HIS A 286 -7.41 17.65 15.85
N LEU A 287 -8.31 16.67 15.79
CA LEU A 287 -8.04 15.35 15.22
C LEU A 287 -8.79 15.16 13.90
N HIS A 288 -8.12 14.61 12.93
CA HIS A 288 -8.72 14.16 11.67
C HIS A 288 -8.22 12.76 11.36
N ILE A 289 -9.13 11.79 11.31
CA ILE A 289 -8.81 10.38 11.04
C ILE A 289 -9.41 10.01 9.70
N GLU A 290 -8.60 9.44 8.83
CA GLU A 290 -8.99 9.04 7.47
C GLU A 290 -8.43 7.66 7.12
N PHE A 291 -9.26 6.83 6.47
CA PHE A 291 -8.90 5.50 6.01
C PHE A 291 -8.67 5.52 4.51
N TYR A 292 -7.54 5.01 4.08
CA TYR A 292 -7.18 4.84 2.67
C TYR A 292 -7.12 3.37 2.32
N TYR A 293 -7.87 2.98 1.30
CA TYR A 293 -7.90 1.63 0.77
C TYR A 293 -7.12 1.58 -0.53
N PHE A 294 -5.98 0.91 -0.50
CA PHE A 294 -5.10 0.85 -1.65
C PHE A 294 -5.26 -0.44 -2.44
N SER A 295 -5.37 -0.29 -3.77
CA SER A 295 -5.34 -1.40 -4.72
C SER A 295 -4.02 -1.47 -5.46
N GLN A 296 -3.57 -2.70 -5.71
CA GLN A 296 -2.51 -2.90 -6.70
C GLN A 296 -3.01 -2.53 -8.11
N PRO A 297 -2.28 -1.87 -8.96
CA PRO A 297 -0.88 -1.43 -8.92
C PRO A 297 -0.69 0.04 -8.49
N LYS A 298 -1.73 0.71 -8.00
CA LYS A 298 -1.71 2.17 -7.76
C LYS A 298 -1.28 2.57 -6.34
N ALA A 299 -1.25 1.62 -5.42
CA ALA A 299 -1.01 1.89 -4.00
C ALA A 299 0.21 2.79 -3.74
N TYR A 300 1.34 2.46 -4.32
CA TYR A 300 2.58 3.21 -4.12
C TYR A 300 2.52 4.62 -4.72
N ALA A 301 1.93 4.77 -5.91
CA ALA A 301 1.77 6.08 -6.54
C ALA A 301 0.85 7.00 -5.72
N SER A 302 -0.29 6.47 -5.26
CA SER A 302 -1.22 7.22 -4.41
C SER A 302 -0.61 7.57 -3.05
N TYR A 303 0.23 6.69 -2.51
CA TYR A 303 0.99 7.01 -1.30
C TYR A 303 1.98 8.16 -1.50
N ILE A 304 2.69 8.20 -2.62
CA ILE A 304 3.58 9.32 -2.96
C ILE A 304 2.79 10.63 -3.15
N GLU A 305 1.60 10.57 -3.74
CA GLU A 305 0.70 11.72 -3.85
C GLU A 305 0.27 12.22 -2.45
N LEU A 306 -0.10 11.32 -1.54
CA LEU A 306 -0.40 11.65 -0.13
C LEU A 306 0.79 12.35 0.56
N LEU A 307 2.01 11.84 0.39
CA LEU A 307 3.21 12.48 0.97
C LEU A 307 3.47 13.86 0.35
N GLN A 308 3.17 14.05 -0.93
CA GLN A 308 3.27 15.35 -1.58
C GLN A 308 2.23 16.34 -1.05
N GLU A 309 1.01 15.91 -0.78
CA GLU A 309 -0.03 16.72 -0.14
C GLU A 309 0.38 17.13 1.27
N ILE A 310 0.91 16.20 2.06
CA ILE A 310 1.42 16.45 3.40
C ILE A 310 2.56 17.49 3.39
N ALA A 311 3.46 17.42 2.42
CA ALA A 311 4.56 18.38 2.29
C ALA A 311 4.08 19.83 2.06
N GLN A 312 2.84 20.01 1.62
CA GLN A 312 2.22 21.31 1.39
C GLN A 312 1.40 21.84 2.58
N GLN A 313 1.34 21.08 3.68
CA GLN A 313 0.54 21.39 4.87
C GLN A 313 1.41 22.00 6.00
N PRO A 314 1.61 23.32 6.05
CA PRO A 314 2.59 23.95 6.94
C PRO A 314 2.15 24.04 8.41
N GLU A 315 0.90 23.71 8.73
CA GLU A 315 0.33 23.89 10.08
C GLU A 315 -0.24 22.57 10.64
N GLN A 316 0.22 21.43 10.13
CA GLN A 316 -0.35 20.13 10.48
C GLN A 316 0.77 19.13 10.82
N ALA A 317 0.49 18.29 11.80
CA ALA A 317 1.24 17.06 12.03
C ALA A 317 0.46 15.87 11.47
N ASN A 318 1.17 14.86 11.02
CA ASN A 318 0.54 13.72 10.35
C ASN A 318 1.12 12.43 10.90
N LEU A 319 0.26 11.49 11.27
CA LEU A 319 0.61 10.13 11.62
C LEU A 319 0.07 9.21 10.54
N ILE A 320 0.94 8.53 9.83
CA ILE A 320 0.59 7.53 8.83
C ILE A 320 0.84 6.15 9.44
N ILE A 321 -0.18 5.31 9.47
CA ILE A 321 -0.06 3.92 9.92
C ILE A 321 -0.48 3.01 8.76
N MET A 322 0.44 2.20 8.28
CA MET A 322 0.21 1.22 7.24
C MET A 322 0.25 -0.16 7.87
N VAL A 323 -0.79 -0.96 7.63
CA VAL A 323 -0.95 -2.27 8.23
C VAL A 323 -1.55 -3.25 7.23
N ASP A 324 -1.00 -4.46 7.18
CA ASP A 324 -1.63 -5.60 6.53
C ASP A 324 -1.40 -6.88 7.31
N SER A 325 -2.39 -7.76 7.30
CA SER A 325 -2.29 -9.11 7.83
C SER A 325 -3.09 -10.06 6.94
N GLU A 326 -2.46 -11.11 6.49
CA GLU A 326 -3.09 -12.20 5.74
C GLU A 326 -3.12 -13.51 6.56
N ILE A 327 -2.87 -13.40 7.87
CA ILE A 327 -2.86 -14.52 8.79
C ILE A 327 -4.29 -14.85 9.22
N ASP A 328 -5.05 -15.41 8.28
CA ASP A 328 -6.42 -15.86 8.43
C ASP A 328 -6.66 -17.06 7.53
N GLN A 329 -7.24 -18.16 8.06
CA GLN A 329 -7.39 -19.41 7.31
C GLN A 329 -8.42 -19.25 6.17
N ASP A 330 -9.54 -18.57 6.43
CA ASP A 330 -10.60 -18.40 5.43
C ASP A 330 -10.10 -17.57 4.25
N TRP A 331 -9.38 -16.49 4.53
CA TRP A 331 -8.69 -15.68 3.51
C TRP A 331 -7.68 -16.50 2.73
N LEU A 332 -6.87 -17.28 3.43
CA LEU A 332 -5.79 -18.05 2.83
C LEU A 332 -6.31 -19.17 1.93
N ASP A 333 -7.41 -19.81 2.28
CA ASP A 333 -8.04 -20.83 1.46
C ASP A 333 -8.43 -20.28 0.07
N GLU A 334 -8.91 -19.05 -0.01
CA GLU A 334 -9.20 -18.38 -1.29
C GLU A 334 -7.92 -18.13 -2.11
N GLN A 335 -6.82 -17.73 -1.47
CA GLN A 335 -5.56 -17.46 -2.14
C GLN A 335 -4.89 -18.74 -2.64
N LEU A 336 -4.95 -19.82 -1.88
CA LEU A 336 -4.37 -21.12 -2.23
C LEU A 336 -5.02 -21.76 -3.45
N TRP A 337 -6.28 -21.43 -3.75
CA TRP A 337 -6.92 -21.84 -4.99
C TRP A 337 -6.25 -21.23 -6.24
N GLN A 338 -5.70 -20.04 -6.10
CA GLN A 338 -5.03 -19.33 -7.20
C GLN A 338 -3.53 -19.66 -7.26
N ASN A 339 -2.89 -19.82 -6.10
CA ASN A 339 -1.47 -20.09 -5.96
C ASN A 339 -1.20 -21.05 -4.80
N GLU A 340 -0.92 -22.32 -5.10
CA GLU A 340 -0.62 -23.34 -4.08
C GLU A 340 0.61 -23.02 -3.23
N GLN A 341 1.51 -22.17 -3.71
CA GLN A 341 2.73 -21.75 -3.00
C GLN A 341 2.58 -20.38 -2.35
N TYR A 342 1.35 -19.99 -2.00
CA TYR A 342 1.10 -18.72 -1.36
C TYR A 342 1.76 -18.65 0.02
N ILE A 343 2.51 -17.58 0.29
CA ILE A 343 3.14 -17.30 1.58
C ILE A 343 2.41 -16.10 2.18
N ALA A 344 1.61 -16.36 3.21
CA ALA A 344 0.94 -15.32 3.96
C ALA A 344 1.93 -14.50 4.78
N SER A 345 1.67 -13.20 4.88
CA SER A 345 2.51 -12.29 5.65
C SER A 345 1.66 -11.33 6.46
N GLU A 346 2.27 -10.79 7.52
CA GLU A 346 1.74 -9.66 8.24
C GLU A 346 2.85 -8.71 8.64
N TYR A 347 2.56 -7.43 8.54
CA TYR A 347 3.49 -6.36 8.84
C TYR A 347 2.76 -5.05 9.11
N ALA A 348 3.42 -4.18 9.83
CA ALA A 348 2.97 -2.82 10.05
C ALA A 348 4.17 -1.86 9.98
N ALA A 349 3.92 -0.65 9.51
CA ALA A 349 4.88 0.45 9.62
C ALA A 349 4.14 1.76 9.81
N SER A 350 4.78 2.69 10.50
CA SER A 350 4.19 4.00 10.76
C SER A 350 5.24 5.11 10.79
N TRP A 351 4.81 6.28 10.33
CA TRP A 351 5.59 7.51 10.37
C TRP A 351 4.77 8.62 11.01
N CYS A 352 5.35 9.27 12.01
CA CYS A 352 4.88 10.57 12.48
C CYS A 352 5.73 11.65 11.80
N LEU A 353 5.10 12.54 11.02
CA LEU A 353 5.82 13.44 10.13
C LEU A 353 5.14 14.80 9.99
N THR A 354 5.94 15.80 9.58
CA THR A 354 5.49 17.16 9.29
C THR A 354 6.12 17.66 8.00
N ALA A 355 5.54 18.72 7.41
CA ALA A 355 6.21 19.46 6.35
C ALA A 355 7.54 20.03 6.83
N GLU A 356 8.50 20.23 5.93
CA GLU A 356 9.86 20.70 6.25
C GLU A 356 9.87 22.02 7.08
N GLN A 357 8.88 22.88 6.85
CA GLN A 357 8.78 24.19 7.50
C GLN A 357 8.29 24.11 8.96
N VAL A 358 7.72 22.96 9.36
CA VAL A 358 7.15 22.77 10.70
C VAL A 358 8.20 22.13 11.59
N VAL A 359 8.75 22.91 12.47
CA VAL A 359 9.68 22.44 13.50
C VAL A 359 9.00 22.56 14.85
N LEU A 360 8.75 21.43 15.51
CA LEU A 360 8.13 21.39 16.83
C LEU A 360 9.19 21.63 17.90
N GLU A 361 8.86 22.45 18.91
CA GLU A 361 9.80 22.77 19.97
C GLU A 361 10.04 21.60 20.93
N VAL A 362 9.03 20.77 21.12
CA VAL A 362 9.04 19.67 22.10
C VAL A 362 9.52 18.35 21.49
N VAL A 363 9.33 18.16 20.18
CA VAL A 363 9.66 16.91 19.48
C VAL A 363 10.77 17.18 18.47
N PRO A 364 11.98 16.67 18.68
CA PRO A 364 13.06 16.83 17.72
C PRO A 364 12.76 16.08 16.43
N VAL A 365 13.27 16.59 15.32
CA VAL A 365 13.22 15.88 14.03
C VAL A 365 14.24 14.74 14.06
N LEU A 366 13.76 13.51 13.96
CA LEU A 366 14.60 12.32 13.93
C LEU A 366 15.40 12.23 12.62
N GLN A 367 14.72 12.40 11.51
CA GLN A 367 15.31 12.30 10.16
C GLN A 367 14.57 13.20 9.19
N LYS A 368 15.23 13.56 8.08
CA LYS A 368 14.60 14.22 6.93
C LYS A 368 14.54 13.28 5.75
N ILE A 369 13.36 13.13 5.16
CA ILE A 369 13.16 12.37 3.93
C ILE A 369 13.00 13.32 2.77
N LYS A 370 13.87 13.18 1.76
CA LYS A 370 13.78 13.90 0.51
C LYS A 370 13.18 12.99 -0.56
N ILE A 371 12.04 13.37 -1.07
CA ILE A 371 11.33 12.64 -2.11
C ILE A 371 11.54 13.37 -3.44
N SER A 372 12.00 12.64 -4.43
CA SER A 372 12.26 13.17 -5.76
C SER A 372 11.60 12.28 -6.79
N THR A 373 10.73 12.86 -7.61
CA THR A 373 9.98 12.14 -8.65
C THR A 373 10.47 12.53 -10.05
N GLN A 374 10.31 11.63 -11.02
CA GLN A 374 10.64 11.84 -12.44
C GLN A 374 12.13 12.15 -12.72
N ILE A 375 13.02 11.47 -12.04
CA ILE A 375 14.46 11.60 -12.26
C ILE A 375 14.87 10.83 -13.52
N LYS A 376 15.41 11.54 -14.52
CA LYS A 376 15.81 10.93 -15.78
C LYS A 376 17.12 10.13 -15.70
N GLU A 377 18.10 10.63 -14.95
CA GLU A 377 19.41 10.02 -14.79
C GLU A 377 19.86 10.09 -13.31
N LEU A 378 19.98 8.93 -12.68
CA LEU A 378 20.36 8.82 -11.27
C LEU A 378 21.74 9.42 -10.97
N LYS A 379 22.70 9.26 -11.89
CA LYS A 379 24.04 9.81 -11.75
C LYS A 379 24.05 11.34 -11.66
N ILE A 380 23.28 12.00 -12.54
CA ILE A 380 23.16 13.47 -12.54
C ILE A 380 22.50 13.93 -11.25
N TYR A 381 21.43 13.23 -10.83
CA TYR A 381 20.74 13.51 -9.58
C TYR A 381 21.67 13.47 -8.37
N PHE A 382 22.52 12.45 -8.23
CA PHE A 382 23.45 12.37 -7.10
C PHE A 382 24.50 13.49 -7.10
N ILE A 383 24.96 13.89 -8.29
CA ILE A 383 25.88 15.03 -8.41
C ILE A 383 25.17 16.34 -8.01
N GLU A 384 23.96 16.57 -8.50
CA GLU A 384 23.17 17.76 -8.18
C GLU A 384 22.81 17.86 -6.69
N GLN A 385 22.51 16.72 -6.06
CA GLN A 385 22.21 16.66 -4.63
C GLN A 385 23.46 16.58 -3.73
N GLN A 386 24.66 16.55 -4.32
CA GLN A 386 25.94 16.42 -3.61
C GLN A 386 26.01 15.19 -2.69
N LEU A 387 25.35 14.09 -3.07
CA LEU A 387 25.33 12.86 -2.28
C LEU A 387 26.66 12.12 -2.43
N ASP A 388 27.40 12.00 -1.32
CA ASP A 388 28.65 11.23 -1.27
C ASP A 388 28.40 9.85 -0.68
N LEU A 389 28.42 8.83 -1.53
CA LEU A 389 28.25 7.43 -1.13
C LEU A 389 29.58 6.70 -0.90
N THR A 390 30.71 7.35 -1.10
CA THR A 390 32.02 6.71 -1.11
C THR A 390 32.33 6.01 0.22
N GLY A 391 32.07 6.68 1.35
CA GLY A 391 32.32 6.12 2.67
C GLY A 391 31.39 4.95 3.05
N GLN A 392 30.20 4.84 2.42
CA GLN A 392 29.28 3.72 2.62
C GLN A 392 29.67 2.51 1.78
N ILE A 393 30.09 2.75 0.56
CA ILE A 393 30.60 1.72 -0.38
C ILE A 393 31.86 1.08 0.22
N GLU A 394 32.79 1.86 0.79
CA GLU A 394 33.99 1.33 1.44
C GLU A 394 33.70 0.46 2.67
N LYS A 395 32.58 0.71 3.37
CA LYS A 395 32.17 -0.07 4.55
C LYS A 395 31.36 -1.32 4.19
N GLU A 396 31.10 -1.57 2.91
CA GLU A 396 30.30 -2.69 2.39
C GLU A 396 28.92 -2.82 3.08
N GLN A 397 28.28 -1.69 3.40
CA GLN A 397 26.97 -1.65 4.05
C GLN A 397 25.88 -1.55 3.01
N ALA A 398 24.82 -2.37 3.12
CA ALA A 398 23.64 -2.26 2.26
C ALA A 398 22.85 -0.98 2.61
N PHE A 399 22.49 -0.20 1.59
CA PHE A 399 21.79 1.09 1.76
C PHE A 399 20.73 1.35 0.69
N VAL A 400 20.51 0.42 -0.23
CA VAL A 400 19.49 0.55 -1.28
C VAL A 400 18.36 -0.45 -1.03
N LEU A 401 17.16 0.06 -0.75
CA LEU A 401 15.96 -0.75 -0.61
C LEU A 401 15.27 -0.84 -1.97
N LEU A 402 15.21 -2.05 -2.53
CA LEU A 402 14.51 -2.35 -3.77
C LEU A 402 13.10 -2.83 -3.49
N LEU A 403 12.12 -2.10 -4.00
CA LEU A 403 10.72 -2.38 -3.76
C LEU A 403 10.13 -3.44 -4.70
N ASP A 404 10.71 -3.57 -5.90
CA ASP A 404 10.15 -4.42 -6.95
C ASP A 404 10.65 -5.86 -6.95
N GLU A 405 9.88 -6.71 -7.61
CA GLU A 405 10.27 -8.10 -7.86
C GLU A 405 11.46 -8.19 -8.81
N THR A 406 12.54 -8.83 -8.36
CA THR A 406 13.75 -9.03 -9.17
C THR A 406 13.78 -10.38 -9.89
N LYS A 407 12.75 -11.22 -9.75
CA LYS A 407 12.65 -12.52 -10.43
C LYS A 407 12.65 -12.40 -11.95
N LYS A 408 12.24 -11.26 -12.51
CA LYS A 408 12.30 -10.99 -13.95
C LYS A 408 13.71 -10.54 -14.35
N SER A 409 14.37 -11.27 -15.22
CA SER A 409 15.74 -10.93 -15.73
C SER A 409 15.84 -9.52 -16.31
N LYS A 410 14.77 -9.00 -16.91
CA LYS A 410 14.69 -7.64 -17.43
C LYS A 410 14.87 -6.60 -16.31
N ASN A 411 14.21 -6.79 -15.18
CA ASN A 411 14.28 -5.88 -14.03
C ASN A 411 15.70 -5.84 -13.46
N LEU A 412 16.32 -7.01 -13.30
CA LEU A 412 17.69 -7.10 -12.80
C LEU A 412 18.69 -6.40 -13.74
N HIS A 413 18.53 -6.58 -15.05
CA HIS A 413 19.39 -5.91 -16.04
C HIS A 413 19.22 -4.38 -16.01
N GLN A 414 17.98 -3.91 -15.88
CA GLN A 414 17.68 -2.48 -15.76
C GLN A 414 18.30 -1.87 -14.50
N LEU A 415 18.18 -2.57 -13.36
CA LEU A 415 18.83 -2.17 -12.09
C LEU A 415 20.35 -2.06 -12.25
N GLN A 416 20.98 -3.07 -12.85
CA GLN A 416 22.42 -3.05 -13.10
C GLN A 416 22.83 -1.87 -13.98
N GLN A 417 22.09 -1.59 -15.06
CA GLN A 417 22.36 -0.44 -15.91
C GLN A 417 22.22 0.90 -15.19
N THR A 418 21.32 0.99 -14.22
CA THR A 418 21.06 2.22 -13.46
C THR A 418 22.10 2.46 -12.37
N PHE A 419 22.49 1.43 -11.63
CA PHE A 419 23.30 1.56 -10.41
C PHE A 419 24.81 1.31 -10.61
N ILE A 420 25.22 0.42 -11.51
CA ILE A 420 26.66 0.17 -11.78
C ILE A 420 27.43 1.45 -12.18
N PRO A 421 26.87 2.36 -13.01
CA PRO A 421 27.58 3.59 -13.39
C PRO A 421 27.91 4.54 -12.24
N ILE A 422 27.24 4.38 -11.08
CA ILE A 422 27.46 5.16 -9.86
C ILE A 422 28.24 4.37 -8.79
N GLY A 423 28.75 3.18 -9.14
CA GLY A 423 29.55 2.34 -8.23
C GLY A 423 28.75 1.51 -7.24
N VAL A 424 27.42 1.46 -7.37
CA VAL A 424 26.56 0.68 -6.48
C VAL A 424 26.31 -0.70 -7.07
N HIS A 425 26.81 -1.73 -6.40
CA HIS A 425 26.71 -3.13 -6.79
C HIS A 425 25.57 -3.86 -6.09
N PRO A 426 25.12 -5.05 -6.54
CA PRO A 426 24.01 -5.79 -5.95
C PRO A 426 24.15 -6.15 -4.46
N GLU A 427 25.36 -6.19 -3.94
CA GLU A 427 25.64 -6.44 -2.51
C GLU A 427 25.13 -5.33 -1.58
N PHE A 428 24.90 -4.12 -2.14
CA PHE A 428 24.34 -3.00 -1.38
C PHE A 428 22.81 -2.98 -1.39
N PHE A 429 22.16 -3.96 -2.01
CA PHE A 429 20.71 -4.00 -2.17
C PHE A 429 20.02 -4.87 -1.11
N ILE A 430 18.90 -4.36 -0.57
CA ILE A 430 17.96 -5.10 0.23
C ILE A 430 16.68 -5.31 -0.59
N TYR A 431 16.34 -6.57 -0.86
CA TYR A 431 15.22 -6.94 -1.74
C TYR A 431 13.94 -7.13 -0.93
N ILE A 432 13.15 -6.09 -0.77
CA ILE A 432 11.96 -6.08 0.11
C ILE A 432 10.95 -7.16 -0.25
N GLN A 433 10.65 -7.34 -1.54
CA GLN A 433 9.66 -8.33 -2.01
C GLN A 433 9.99 -9.78 -1.61
N SER A 434 11.23 -10.07 -1.30
CA SER A 434 11.63 -11.41 -0.86
C SER A 434 11.19 -11.75 0.57
N PHE A 435 10.78 -10.74 1.35
CA PHE A 435 10.52 -10.87 2.78
C PHE A 435 9.07 -10.55 3.18
N ILE A 436 8.25 -10.10 2.26
CA ILE A 436 6.85 -9.74 2.53
C ILE A 436 5.86 -10.78 2.00
N GLY A 437 6.33 -11.98 1.64
CA GLY A 437 5.48 -13.04 1.12
C GLY A 437 4.81 -12.68 -0.21
N ASN A 438 3.56 -13.07 -0.35
CA ASN A 438 2.74 -12.78 -1.53
C ASN A 438 1.84 -11.55 -1.36
N THR A 439 1.88 -10.88 -0.20
CA THR A 439 1.16 -9.63 0.01
C THR A 439 1.66 -8.57 -0.96
N GLN A 440 0.79 -8.12 -1.83
CA GLN A 440 1.25 -7.30 -2.96
C GLN A 440 0.83 -5.84 -2.82
N CYS A 441 -0.26 -5.56 -2.10
CA CYS A 441 -0.89 -4.26 -2.14
C CYS A 441 -0.07 -3.18 -1.43
N LEU A 442 0.35 -3.43 -0.19
CA LEU A 442 1.04 -2.47 0.66
C LEU A 442 2.56 -2.70 0.77
N GLY A 443 3.09 -3.75 0.15
CA GLY A 443 4.50 -4.13 0.28
C GLY A 443 5.50 -3.06 -0.16
N HIS A 444 5.20 -2.30 -1.22
CA HIS A 444 6.04 -1.18 -1.64
C HIS A 444 6.04 -0.03 -0.63
N ILE A 445 4.88 0.25 -0.01
CA ILE A 445 4.74 1.27 1.03
C ILE A 445 5.52 0.83 2.28
N PHE A 446 5.37 -0.44 2.69
CA PHE A 446 6.15 -1.01 3.79
C PHE A 446 7.65 -0.86 3.56
N GLY A 447 8.13 -1.31 2.39
CA GLY A 447 9.54 -1.20 2.03
C GLY A 447 10.05 0.24 2.03
N MET A 448 9.23 1.20 1.58
CA MET A 448 9.56 2.60 1.65
C MET A 448 9.63 3.11 3.08
N MET A 449 8.69 2.73 3.93
CA MET A 449 8.67 3.16 5.33
C MET A 449 9.83 2.56 6.14
N LEU A 450 10.38 1.41 5.72
CA LEU A 450 11.58 0.84 6.34
C LEU A 450 12.85 1.66 6.12
N VAL A 451 12.84 2.64 5.23
CA VAL A 451 14.01 3.51 5.00
C VAL A 451 14.48 4.21 6.27
N THR A 452 13.55 4.55 7.16
CA THR A 452 13.83 5.21 8.45
C THR A 452 14.34 4.26 9.52
N GLN A 453 14.31 2.96 9.27
CA GLN A 453 14.81 1.91 10.16
C GLN A 453 16.25 1.50 9.84
N MET A 454 16.86 2.14 8.85
CA MET A 454 18.28 1.95 8.56
C MET A 454 19.11 2.65 9.64
N ARG A 455 20.35 2.17 9.80
CA ARG A 455 21.27 2.71 10.80
C ARG A 455 21.50 4.21 10.59
N ASP A 456 21.71 4.91 11.69
CA ASP A 456 22.09 6.31 11.70
C ASP A 456 23.34 6.61 10.86
N ASN A 457 23.40 7.81 10.30
CA ASN A 457 24.52 8.28 9.46
C ASN A 457 24.72 7.51 8.15
N ILE A 458 23.67 6.85 7.63
CA ILE A 458 23.69 6.22 6.32
C ILE A 458 22.69 6.93 5.41
N ILE A 459 23.15 7.35 4.22
CA ILE A 459 22.25 7.79 3.16
C ILE A 459 21.56 6.57 2.61
N THR A 460 20.26 6.44 2.83
CA THR A 460 19.46 5.31 2.36
C THR A 460 18.65 5.71 1.14
N ILE A 461 18.60 4.84 0.15
CA ILE A 461 17.92 5.06 -1.11
C ILE A 461 16.82 4.00 -1.24
N THR A 462 15.60 4.43 -1.46
CA THR A 462 14.52 3.54 -1.88
C THR A 462 14.29 3.69 -3.38
N TYR A 463 14.22 2.58 -4.08
CA TYR A 463 14.08 2.55 -5.53
C TYR A 463 12.99 1.60 -5.98
N SER A 464 12.15 2.06 -6.91
CA SER A 464 11.15 1.24 -7.59
C SER A 464 11.29 1.35 -9.11
N LEU A 465 11.30 0.20 -9.79
CA LEU A 465 11.31 0.09 -11.25
C LEU A 465 9.93 0.30 -11.87
N GLU A 466 8.88 -0.13 -11.17
CA GLU A 466 7.50 -0.10 -11.71
C GLU A 466 6.96 1.32 -11.78
N GLN A 467 7.39 2.16 -10.86
CA GLN A 467 6.99 3.55 -10.73
C GLN A 467 8.04 4.49 -11.35
N GLU A 468 8.53 4.18 -12.55
CA GLU A 468 9.58 4.91 -13.25
C GLU A 468 9.92 6.27 -12.61
N ASN A 469 11.04 6.35 -11.87
CA ASN A 469 11.64 7.58 -11.37
C ASN A 469 11.13 8.12 -10.01
N ILE A 470 10.76 7.30 -9.06
CA ILE A 470 10.53 7.75 -7.69
C ILE A 470 11.72 7.32 -6.83
N TYR A 471 12.40 8.28 -6.23
CA TYR A 471 13.56 8.06 -5.37
C TYR A 471 13.36 8.76 -4.05
N ILE A 472 13.73 8.08 -2.98
CA ILE A 472 13.68 8.61 -1.64
C ILE A 472 15.06 8.46 -1.03
N CYS A 473 15.56 9.53 -0.50
CA CYS A 473 16.85 9.54 0.18
C CYS A 473 16.64 10.08 1.60
N CYS A 474 17.00 9.30 2.61
CA CYS A 474 17.06 9.76 3.98
C CYS A 474 18.44 10.27 4.31
N GLU A 475 18.54 11.47 4.84
CA GLU A 475 19.76 12.11 5.27
C GLU A 475 19.70 12.42 6.77
N ASN A 476 20.65 11.91 7.53
CA ASN A 476 20.69 12.08 9.00
C ASN A 476 21.84 13.02 9.43
N LYS A 477 21.96 14.18 8.79
CA LYS A 477 23.11 15.10 9.04
C LYS A 477 22.93 16.13 10.17
N ASP A 478 21.72 16.32 10.68
CA ASP A 478 21.46 17.42 11.63
C ASP A 478 21.58 17.04 13.11
N LEU A 479 21.64 15.76 13.46
CA LEU A 479 21.76 15.32 14.87
C LEU A 479 23.11 15.69 15.52
N GLU A 480 24.20 15.67 14.77
CA GLU A 480 25.52 16.04 15.29
C GLU A 480 25.61 17.51 15.76
N LYS A 481 24.79 18.40 15.17
CA LYS A 481 24.75 19.82 15.60
C LYS A 481 23.95 20.03 16.88
N ILE A 482 22.94 19.23 17.12
CA ILE A 482 22.07 19.34 18.31
C ILE A 482 22.81 18.80 19.54
N GLU A 483 23.52 17.67 19.42
CA GLU A 483 24.36 17.15 20.51
C GLU A 483 25.54 18.06 20.84
N ALA A 484 26.17 18.69 19.85
CA ALA A 484 27.22 19.66 20.06
C ALA A 484 26.73 20.93 20.78
N THR A 485 25.46 21.31 20.58
CA THR A 485 24.87 22.50 21.26
C THR A 485 24.38 22.16 22.66
N ALA A 486 23.89 20.94 22.89
CA ALA A 486 23.47 20.47 24.21
C ALA A 486 24.65 20.19 25.18
N LEU A 487 25.85 19.93 24.66
CA LEU A 487 27.07 19.72 25.44
C LEU A 487 27.77 21.03 25.84
N VAL A 488 27.33 22.16 25.29
CA VAL A 488 27.90 23.50 25.54
C VAL A 488 26.99 24.35 26.43
N ALA A 489 25.75 23.91 26.69
CA ALA A 489 24.78 24.53 27.61
C ALA A 489 24.74 23.78 28.94
#